data_6fac6178204eb277642342b44f1d40cf
#
_entry.id   6fac6178204eb277642342b44f1d40cf
#
_cell.length_a   1.000
_cell.length_b   1.000
_cell.length_c   1.000
_cell.angle_alpha   90.00
_cell.angle_beta   90.00
_cell.angle_gamma   90.00
#
_symmetry.space_group_name_H-M   'P 1'
#
loop_
_entity.id
_entity.type
_entity.pdbx_description
1 polymer ?
#
loop_
_entity_poly.entity_id
_entity_poly.type
_entity_poly.pdbx_seq_one_letter_code
_entity_poly.pdbx_strand_id
1 'polypeptide(L)'
;PQINHFQNNRPVADFYCPDCSNEYELKSKNGALGHKVMDGAYDTMIKRITGHENPDFFFMSYSRKQLCVTDFLFIPKHFFVPGIIEKRKPLADTARRAGWVGCNIRIDQIPEQGRIYIIAGGKIKESAEIIQKVNRSNALMVQDIHARGWLLDVLKCVNRLDGDVFSLADVYAFEGLLGQKHPQNHHVRPKIRQQLQLLRDKGFIDFLGHGMYRKTAA
;
A
#
# COMPACT_ATOMS: atom_id res chain seq x y z
N PRO A 1 0.61 7.37 -24.25
CA PRO A 1 0.82 8.42 -23.25
C PRO A 1 2.31 8.60 -23.01
N GLN A 2 2.76 9.86 -23.00
CA GLN A 2 4.14 10.20 -22.73
C GLN A 2 4.25 10.56 -21.23
N ILE A 3 5.27 10.04 -20.54
CA ILE A 3 5.58 10.39 -19.16
C ILE A 3 6.72 11.40 -19.17
N ASN A 4 6.56 12.52 -18.48
CA ASN A 4 7.57 13.57 -18.37
C ASN A 4 8.30 13.49 -17.02
N HIS A 5 9.58 13.90 -17.01
CA HIS A 5 10.38 14.00 -15.79
C HIS A 5 10.18 15.37 -15.14
N PHE A 6 10.16 15.37 -13.80
CA PHE A 6 10.36 16.61 -13.06
C PHE A 6 11.86 16.99 -13.03
N GLN A 7 12.13 18.23 -12.67
CA GLN A 7 13.49 18.68 -12.42
C GLN A 7 14.11 17.88 -11.25
N ASN A 8 15.39 17.56 -11.38
CA ASN A 8 16.13 16.83 -10.35
C ASN A 8 16.01 17.52 -8.98
N ASN A 9 15.86 16.73 -7.92
CA ASN A 9 15.69 17.15 -6.53
C ASN A 9 14.36 17.84 -6.19
N ARG A 10 13.32 17.73 -7.03
CA ARG A 10 11.97 18.06 -6.60
C ARG A 10 11.57 17.09 -5.46
N PRO A 11 11.04 17.59 -4.34
CA PRO A 11 10.54 16.70 -3.29
C PRO A 11 9.36 15.86 -3.79
N VAL A 12 9.51 14.54 -3.70
CA VAL A 12 8.41 13.54 -3.70
C VAL A 12 7.82 13.10 -5.05
N ALA A 13 8.24 13.54 -6.22
CA ALA A 13 7.83 12.91 -7.46
C ALA A 13 8.96 12.97 -8.49
N ASP A 14 9.20 11.87 -9.19
CA ASP A 14 10.21 11.80 -10.25
C ASP A 14 9.59 12.06 -11.63
N PHE A 15 8.31 11.70 -11.81
CA PHE A 15 7.63 11.72 -13.10
C PHE A 15 6.19 12.23 -12.96
N TYR A 16 5.63 12.68 -14.07
CA TYR A 16 4.20 13.01 -14.18
C TYR A 16 3.65 12.65 -15.55
N CYS A 17 2.35 12.40 -15.60
CA CYS A 17 1.61 12.25 -16.85
C CYS A 17 1.03 13.61 -17.25
N PRO A 18 1.34 14.15 -18.45
CA PRO A 18 0.79 15.42 -18.88
C PRO A 18 -0.72 15.38 -19.14
N ASP A 19 -1.25 14.18 -19.48
CA ASP A 19 -2.68 14.02 -19.84
C ASP A 19 -3.60 14.03 -18.61
N CYS A 20 -3.18 13.42 -17.48
CA CYS A 20 -4.01 13.30 -16.27
C CYS A 20 -3.41 13.95 -15.02
N SER A 21 -2.24 14.57 -15.14
CA SER A 21 -1.49 15.21 -14.04
C SER A 21 -1.16 14.29 -12.88
N ASN A 22 -1.26 12.98 -13.06
CA ASN A 22 -0.84 12.02 -12.04
C ASN A 22 0.67 12.08 -11.85
N GLU A 23 1.10 12.09 -10.60
CA GLU A 23 2.51 12.10 -10.21
C GLU A 23 2.96 10.70 -9.79
N TYR A 24 4.21 10.36 -10.09
CA TYR A 24 4.81 9.07 -9.81
C TYR A 24 6.19 9.21 -9.18
N GLU A 25 6.49 8.35 -8.22
CA GLU A 25 7.81 8.24 -7.61
C GLU A 25 8.38 6.85 -7.87
N LEU A 26 9.66 6.76 -8.27
CA LEU A 26 10.36 5.50 -8.50
C LEU A 26 11.42 5.26 -7.42
N LYS A 27 11.27 4.18 -6.69
CA LYS A 27 12.32 3.65 -5.80
C LYS A 27 12.93 2.41 -6.42
N SER A 28 14.24 2.40 -6.55
CA SER A 28 14.96 1.26 -7.10
C SER A 28 16.06 0.75 -6.18
N LYS A 29 16.31 -0.56 -6.24
CA LYS A 29 17.42 -1.18 -5.51
C LYS A 29 17.98 -2.40 -6.23
N ASN A 30 19.26 -2.68 -6.00
CA ASN A 30 19.86 -3.94 -6.40
C ASN A 30 19.49 -5.06 -5.42
N GLY A 31 19.13 -6.24 -5.94
CA GLY A 31 18.65 -7.38 -5.15
C GLY A 31 17.17 -7.34 -4.84
N ALA A 32 16.66 -8.29 -4.06
CA ALA A 32 15.22 -8.45 -3.78
C ALA A 32 14.57 -7.23 -3.13
N LEU A 33 13.30 -6.99 -3.44
CA LEU A 33 12.54 -5.85 -2.94
C LEU A 33 12.43 -5.86 -1.40
N GLY A 34 12.23 -7.03 -0.80
CA GLY A 34 12.14 -7.21 0.65
C GLY A 34 10.82 -6.69 1.24
N HIS A 35 10.76 -6.66 2.58
CA HIS A 35 9.56 -6.27 3.31
C HIS A 35 9.35 -4.75 3.42
N LYS A 36 10.45 -3.99 3.29
CA LYS A 36 10.43 -2.54 3.42
C LYS A 36 11.44 -1.86 2.48
N VAL A 37 11.11 -0.65 2.08
CA VAL A 37 11.95 0.21 1.24
C VAL A 37 12.25 1.51 1.99
N MET A 38 13.51 1.92 1.99
CA MET A 38 13.93 3.23 2.53
C MET A 38 13.35 4.36 1.68
N ASP A 39 12.93 5.39 2.38
CA ASP A 39 12.46 6.62 1.76
C ASP A 39 12.99 7.87 2.47
N GLY A 40 12.57 9.04 2.00
CA GLY A 40 12.99 10.35 2.44
C GLY A 40 12.60 10.72 3.88
N ALA A 41 12.39 12.01 4.13
CA ALA A 41 12.04 12.54 5.45
C ALA A 41 10.67 12.03 5.92
N TYR A 42 10.61 11.51 7.15
CA TYR A 42 9.39 10.98 7.74
C TYR A 42 8.25 11.99 7.78
N ASP A 43 8.52 13.21 8.28
CA ASP A 43 7.48 14.23 8.44
C ASP A 43 6.91 14.70 7.08
N THR A 44 7.78 14.78 6.06
CA THR A 44 7.35 15.10 4.68
C THR A 44 6.43 14.02 4.13
N MET A 45 6.80 12.74 4.30
CA MET A 45 5.97 11.62 3.86
C MET A 45 4.60 11.63 4.55
N ILE A 46 4.56 11.76 5.88
CA ILE A 46 3.31 11.82 6.63
C ILE A 46 2.44 12.99 6.17
N LYS A 47 3.03 14.20 6.04
CA LYS A 47 2.31 15.39 5.57
C LYS A 47 1.66 15.16 4.20
N ARG A 48 2.39 14.58 3.25
CA ARG A 48 1.86 14.33 1.90
C ARG A 48 0.75 13.29 1.88
N ILE A 49 0.90 12.20 2.63
CA ILE A 49 -0.13 11.15 2.75
C ILE A 49 -1.41 11.73 3.36
N THR A 50 -1.30 12.51 4.43
CA THR A 50 -2.45 13.12 5.11
C THR A 50 -3.07 14.28 4.34
N GLY A 51 -2.28 14.99 3.53
CA GLY A 51 -2.74 16.05 2.62
C GLY A 51 -3.27 15.55 1.28
N HIS A 52 -3.29 14.23 1.05
CA HIS A 52 -3.69 13.61 -0.22
C HIS A 52 -2.84 14.03 -1.45
N GLU A 53 -1.60 14.46 -1.20
CA GLU A 53 -0.67 14.94 -2.22
C GLU A 53 0.45 13.94 -2.55
N ASN A 54 0.37 12.71 -2.04
CA ASN A 54 1.38 11.69 -2.35
C ASN A 54 1.20 11.16 -3.78
N PRO A 55 2.30 10.85 -4.48
CA PRO A 55 2.27 10.24 -5.80
C PRO A 55 1.87 8.77 -5.74
N ASP A 56 1.60 8.19 -6.89
CA ASP A 56 1.66 6.73 -7.05
C ASP A 56 3.13 6.27 -7.03
N PHE A 57 3.39 5.09 -6.49
CA PHE A 57 4.76 4.60 -6.34
C PHE A 57 5.06 3.42 -7.27
N PHE A 58 6.24 3.48 -7.87
CA PHE A 58 6.88 2.33 -8.48
C PHE A 58 8.07 1.87 -7.63
N PHE A 59 8.16 0.57 -7.41
CA PHE A 59 9.29 -0.07 -6.74
C PHE A 59 9.93 -1.05 -7.70
N MET A 60 11.21 -0.84 -8.01
CA MET A 60 11.95 -1.66 -8.93
C MET A 60 13.08 -2.38 -8.21
N SER A 61 13.16 -3.70 -8.34
CA SER A 61 14.34 -4.47 -8.02
C SER A 61 15.05 -4.93 -9.29
N TYR A 62 16.36 -4.93 -9.25
CA TYR A 62 17.18 -5.30 -10.39
C TYR A 62 18.43 -6.08 -9.97
N SER A 63 18.97 -6.86 -10.90
CA SER A 63 20.23 -7.57 -10.75
C SER A 63 21.31 -6.88 -11.57
N ARG A 64 22.32 -6.29 -10.90
CA ARG A 64 23.50 -5.74 -11.60
C ARG A 64 24.30 -6.82 -12.31
N LYS A 65 24.34 -8.02 -11.73
CA LYS A 65 25.09 -9.15 -12.31
C LYS A 65 24.44 -9.64 -13.61
N GLN A 66 23.10 -9.68 -13.65
CA GLN A 66 22.35 -10.20 -14.80
C GLN A 66 21.87 -9.07 -15.74
N LEU A 67 22.07 -7.81 -15.38
CA LEU A 67 21.63 -6.62 -16.12
C LEU A 67 20.14 -6.66 -16.47
N CYS A 68 19.31 -7.11 -15.53
CA CYS A 68 17.88 -7.22 -15.74
C CYS A 68 17.07 -6.72 -14.53
N VAL A 69 15.83 -6.30 -14.79
CA VAL A 69 14.82 -6.01 -13.77
C VAL A 69 14.24 -7.33 -13.28
N THR A 70 14.29 -7.57 -11.97
CA THR A 70 13.73 -8.77 -11.35
C THR A 70 12.28 -8.58 -10.97
N ASP A 71 11.93 -7.44 -10.36
CA ASP A 71 10.55 -7.11 -10.03
C ASP A 71 10.28 -5.64 -10.32
N PHE A 72 9.08 -5.34 -10.81
CA PHE A 72 8.59 -3.99 -11.00
C PHE A 72 7.16 -3.92 -10.47
N LEU A 73 7.01 -3.27 -9.34
CA LEU A 73 5.79 -3.22 -8.53
C LEU A 73 5.21 -1.82 -8.59
N PHE A 74 3.94 -1.71 -8.94
CA PHE A 74 3.13 -0.50 -8.85
C PHE A 74 2.25 -0.55 -7.60
N ILE A 75 2.24 0.55 -6.83
CA ILE A 75 1.39 0.72 -5.66
C ILE A 75 0.64 2.05 -5.79
N PRO A 76 -0.69 2.03 -5.98
CA PRO A 76 -1.50 3.23 -6.04
C PRO A 76 -1.42 4.05 -4.75
N LYS A 77 -1.42 5.36 -4.88
CA LYS A 77 -1.28 6.32 -3.77
C LYS A 77 -2.27 6.13 -2.62
N HIS A 78 -3.46 5.64 -2.89
CA HIS A 78 -4.48 5.43 -1.86
C HIS A 78 -4.18 4.24 -0.91
N PHE A 79 -3.17 3.40 -1.20
CA PHE A 79 -2.69 2.39 -0.27
C PHE A 79 -1.69 2.93 0.76
N PHE A 80 -1.23 4.17 0.57
CA PHE A 80 -0.35 4.80 1.55
C PHE A 80 -1.18 5.42 2.67
N VAL A 81 -1.02 4.87 3.86
CA VAL A 81 -1.59 5.36 5.11
C VAL A 81 -0.48 5.49 6.15
N PRO A 82 -0.60 6.37 7.16
CA PRO A 82 0.46 6.56 8.16
C PRO A 82 0.95 5.26 8.80
N GLY A 83 0.05 4.28 8.98
CA GLY A 83 0.37 2.99 9.61
C GLY A 83 1.37 2.09 8.87
N ILE A 84 1.64 2.34 7.58
CA ILE A 84 2.68 1.61 6.83
C ILE A 84 4.02 2.35 6.78
N ILE A 85 4.10 3.56 7.35
CA ILE A 85 5.31 4.38 7.34
C ILE A 85 6.04 4.21 8.69
N GLU A 86 7.13 3.50 8.65
CA GLU A 86 7.98 3.26 9.82
C GLU A 86 8.97 4.42 9.99
N LYS A 87 8.88 5.12 11.11
CA LYS A 87 9.82 6.18 11.47
C LYS A 87 11.19 5.57 11.82
N ARG A 88 12.24 6.07 11.20
CA ARG A 88 13.63 5.65 11.51
C ARG A 88 14.18 6.39 12.72
N LYS A 89 15.24 5.85 13.30
CA LYS A 89 16.02 6.58 14.32
C LYS A 89 16.65 7.82 13.69
N PRO A 90 16.75 8.95 14.42
CA PRO A 90 17.49 10.11 13.96
C PRO A 90 18.93 9.75 13.59
N LEU A 91 19.50 10.45 12.63
CA LEU A 91 20.92 10.33 12.34
C LEU A 91 21.74 10.82 13.57
N ALA A 92 22.86 10.13 13.82
CA ALA A 92 23.75 10.46 14.93
C ALA A 92 24.29 11.91 14.81
N ASP A 93 24.70 12.47 15.94
CA ASP A 93 25.22 13.85 16.02
C ASP A 93 26.50 14.05 15.20
N THR A 94 27.24 12.98 14.91
CA THR A 94 28.44 12.98 14.04
C THR A 94 28.11 12.98 12.54
N ALA A 95 26.84 12.78 12.16
CA ALA A 95 26.45 12.76 10.76
C ALA A 95 26.30 14.17 10.17
N ARG A 96 26.61 14.34 8.88
CA ARG A 96 26.43 15.62 8.15
C ARG A 96 25.03 16.23 8.32
N ARG A 97 24.01 15.39 8.52
CA ARG A 97 22.61 15.77 8.75
C ARG A 97 22.14 15.24 10.10
N ALA A 98 22.89 15.59 11.18
CA ALA A 98 22.55 15.20 12.55
C ALA A 98 21.08 15.49 12.87
N GLY A 99 20.43 14.57 13.57
CA GLY A 99 19.04 14.70 13.93
C GLY A 99 18.02 14.46 12.82
N TRP A 100 18.43 14.34 11.55
CA TRP A 100 17.50 14.07 10.46
C TRP A 100 16.86 12.68 10.60
N VAL A 101 15.53 12.64 10.42
CA VAL A 101 14.72 11.42 10.56
C VAL A 101 14.15 11.01 9.20
N GLY A 102 14.59 9.88 8.72
CA GLY A 102 14.02 9.23 7.52
C GLY A 102 12.89 8.30 7.86
N CYS A 103 12.30 7.68 6.83
CA CYS A 103 11.29 6.64 6.99
C CYS A 103 11.61 5.38 6.18
N ASN A 104 10.87 4.32 6.49
CA ASN A 104 10.75 3.14 5.65
C ASN A 104 9.28 2.94 5.29
N ILE A 105 9.02 2.58 4.04
CA ILE A 105 7.69 2.16 3.57
C ILE A 105 7.60 0.65 3.79
N ARG A 106 6.65 0.21 4.59
CA ARG A 106 6.39 -1.20 4.91
C ARG A 106 5.52 -1.84 3.82
N ILE A 107 6.14 -2.30 2.73
CA ILE A 107 5.42 -2.93 1.59
C ILE A 107 4.66 -4.18 2.04
N ASP A 108 5.19 -4.93 3.01
CA ASP A 108 4.54 -6.09 3.60
C ASP A 108 3.23 -5.77 4.35
N GLN A 109 3.02 -4.49 4.69
CA GLN A 109 1.79 -4.03 5.34
C GLN A 109 0.68 -3.63 4.35
N ILE A 110 1.01 -3.49 3.07
CA ILE A 110 0.04 -3.18 2.03
C ILE A 110 -0.72 -4.46 1.65
N PRO A 111 -2.07 -4.45 1.59
CA PRO A 111 -2.85 -5.58 1.08
C PRO A 111 -2.40 -6.00 -0.33
N GLU A 112 -2.59 -7.26 -0.69
CA GLU A 112 -2.19 -7.78 -2.01
C GLU A 112 -2.83 -7.02 -3.18
N GLN A 113 -4.06 -6.53 -2.99
CA GLN A 113 -4.79 -5.72 -3.97
C GLN A 113 -4.09 -4.39 -4.32
N GLY A 114 -3.22 -3.90 -3.44
CA GLY A 114 -2.40 -2.70 -3.67
C GLY A 114 -1.00 -3.00 -4.20
N ARG A 115 -0.61 -4.28 -4.30
CA ARG A 115 0.71 -4.69 -4.78
C ARG A 115 0.61 -5.26 -6.19
N ILE A 116 0.61 -4.38 -7.20
CA ILE A 116 0.38 -4.73 -8.60
C ILE A 116 1.72 -4.91 -9.30
N TYR A 117 2.12 -6.16 -9.52
CA TYR A 117 3.35 -6.48 -10.22
C TYR A 117 3.20 -6.32 -11.73
N ILE A 118 4.05 -5.50 -12.34
CA ILE A 118 4.22 -5.36 -13.78
C ILE A 118 5.27 -6.38 -14.25
N ILE A 119 6.34 -6.55 -13.47
CA ILE A 119 7.34 -7.60 -13.65
C ILE A 119 7.44 -8.36 -12.32
N ALA A 120 7.41 -9.67 -12.36
CA ALA A 120 7.58 -10.54 -11.21
C ALA A 120 8.56 -11.68 -11.55
N GLY A 121 9.67 -11.80 -10.80
CA GLY A 121 10.71 -12.79 -11.05
C GLY A 121 11.28 -12.70 -12.50
N GLY A 122 11.46 -11.50 -13.03
CA GLY A 122 11.94 -11.24 -14.39
C GLY A 122 10.90 -11.48 -15.50
N LYS A 123 9.68 -11.85 -15.19
CA LYS A 123 8.61 -12.09 -16.18
C LYS A 123 7.62 -10.93 -16.22
N ILE A 124 7.41 -10.37 -17.41
CA ILE A 124 6.43 -9.30 -17.64
C ILE A 124 5.03 -9.91 -17.57
N LYS A 125 4.14 -9.26 -16.84
CA LYS A 125 2.72 -9.62 -16.74
C LYS A 125 1.92 -9.07 -17.91
N GLU A 126 0.82 -9.74 -18.24
CA GLU A 126 -0.08 -9.31 -19.30
C GLU A 126 -0.71 -7.94 -18.98
N SER A 127 -0.73 -7.03 -19.94
CA SER A 127 -1.24 -5.66 -19.77
C SER A 127 -2.71 -5.66 -19.33
N ALA A 128 -3.53 -6.59 -19.83
CA ALA A 128 -4.93 -6.71 -19.44
C ALA A 128 -5.08 -7.07 -17.96
N GLU A 129 -4.26 -8.00 -17.44
CA GLU A 129 -4.22 -8.36 -16.01
C GLU A 129 -3.86 -7.16 -15.14
N ILE A 130 -2.83 -6.40 -15.55
CA ILE A 130 -2.37 -5.22 -14.82
C ILE A 130 -3.49 -4.17 -14.75
N ILE A 131 -4.11 -3.84 -15.90
CA ILE A 131 -5.19 -2.85 -15.99
C ILE A 131 -6.38 -3.27 -15.12
N GLN A 132 -6.77 -4.54 -15.17
CA GLN A 132 -7.85 -5.08 -14.34
C GLN A 132 -7.56 -4.89 -12.85
N LYS A 133 -6.34 -5.23 -12.40
CA LYS A 133 -5.91 -5.05 -11.00
C LYS A 133 -5.89 -3.58 -10.59
N VAL A 134 -5.42 -2.68 -11.45
CA VAL A 134 -5.45 -1.23 -11.19
C VAL A 134 -6.88 -0.75 -11.04
N ASN A 135 -7.77 -1.09 -11.97
CA ASN A 135 -9.18 -0.67 -11.92
C ASN A 135 -9.88 -1.22 -10.66
N ARG A 136 -9.63 -2.47 -10.31
CA ARG A 136 -10.18 -3.08 -9.08
C ARG A 136 -9.63 -2.38 -7.83
N SER A 137 -8.35 -2.09 -7.78
CA SER A 137 -7.73 -1.39 -6.64
C SER A 137 -8.33 0.00 -6.39
N ASN A 138 -8.73 0.70 -7.47
CA ASN A 138 -9.36 2.02 -7.37
C ASN A 138 -10.69 2.00 -6.60
N ALA A 139 -11.40 0.88 -6.57
CA ALA A 139 -12.60 0.72 -5.75
C ALA A 139 -12.31 0.85 -4.23
N LEU A 140 -11.07 0.62 -3.79
CA LEU A 140 -10.64 0.77 -2.39
C LEU A 140 -10.32 2.22 -2.01
N MET A 141 -10.40 3.15 -2.94
CA MET A 141 -10.17 4.57 -2.64
C MET A 141 -11.24 5.08 -1.66
N VAL A 142 -10.76 5.63 -0.54
CA VAL A 142 -11.57 6.28 0.50
C VAL A 142 -10.87 7.60 0.84
N GLN A 143 -11.61 8.69 0.87
CA GLN A 143 -11.06 10.03 1.08
C GLN A 143 -10.51 10.20 2.51
N ASP A 144 -11.31 9.86 3.51
CA ASP A 144 -10.88 9.95 4.90
C ASP A 144 -9.74 8.98 5.19
N ILE A 145 -8.62 9.51 5.68
CA ILE A 145 -7.38 8.74 5.90
C ILE A 145 -7.53 7.68 7.01
N HIS A 146 -8.34 7.97 8.05
CA HIS A 146 -8.57 7.03 9.13
C HIS A 146 -9.51 5.90 8.69
N ALA A 147 -10.58 6.23 7.96
CA ALA A 147 -11.48 5.23 7.39
C ALA A 147 -10.74 4.34 6.38
N ARG A 148 -9.86 4.93 5.56
CA ARG A 148 -9.00 4.21 4.63
C ARG A 148 -8.05 3.26 5.35
N GLY A 149 -7.40 3.71 6.42
CA GLY A 149 -6.53 2.87 7.26
C GLY A 149 -7.27 1.65 7.80
N TRP A 150 -8.46 1.83 8.34
CA TRP A 150 -9.30 0.73 8.82
C TRP A 150 -9.68 -0.25 7.71
N LEU A 151 -10.12 0.25 6.55
CA LEU A 151 -10.50 -0.58 5.40
C LEU A 151 -9.35 -1.48 4.94
N LEU A 152 -8.17 -0.89 4.77
CA LEU A 152 -6.98 -1.62 4.31
C LEU A 152 -6.47 -2.62 5.36
N ASP A 153 -6.53 -2.28 6.65
CA ASP A 153 -6.13 -3.19 7.72
C ASP A 153 -7.09 -4.38 7.86
N VAL A 154 -8.42 -4.17 7.75
CA VAL A 154 -9.39 -5.28 7.76
C VAL A 154 -9.25 -6.13 6.49
N LEU A 155 -9.08 -5.52 5.31
CA LEU A 155 -8.81 -6.27 4.08
C LEU A 155 -7.56 -7.15 4.20
N LYS A 156 -6.50 -6.63 4.82
CA LYS A 156 -5.29 -7.40 5.10
C LYS A 156 -5.55 -8.57 6.06
N CYS A 157 -6.39 -8.40 7.06
CA CYS A 157 -6.80 -9.50 7.93
C CYS A 157 -7.56 -10.58 7.14
N VAL A 158 -8.49 -10.19 6.28
CA VAL A 158 -9.23 -11.11 5.39
C VAL A 158 -8.27 -11.89 4.48
N ASN A 159 -7.27 -11.21 3.89
CA ASN A 159 -6.27 -11.88 3.04
C ASN A 159 -5.41 -12.92 3.79
N ARG A 160 -5.27 -12.80 5.12
CA ARG A 160 -4.52 -13.75 5.95
C ARG A 160 -5.29 -14.99 6.35
N LEU A 161 -6.61 -14.97 6.20
CA LEU A 161 -7.43 -16.14 6.48
C LEU A 161 -7.21 -17.21 5.42
N ASP A 162 -7.11 -18.47 5.84
CA ASP A 162 -6.98 -19.60 4.92
C ASP A 162 -8.29 -19.85 4.17
N GLY A 163 -8.18 -20.30 2.92
CA GLY A 163 -9.32 -20.58 2.06
C GLY A 163 -10.07 -19.32 1.59
N ASP A 164 -11.13 -19.56 0.80
CA ASP A 164 -11.95 -18.49 0.23
C ASP A 164 -13.15 -18.13 1.10
N VAL A 165 -13.65 -19.07 1.90
CA VAL A 165 -14.81 -18.87 2.78
C VAL A 165 -14.34 -18.69 4.23
N PHE A 166 -14.88 -17.69 4.91
CA PHE A 166 -14.53 -17.36 6.29
C PHE A 166 -15.74 -16.85 7.06
N SER A 167 -15.67 -16.93 8.39
CA SER A 167 -16.72 -16.43 9.29
C SER A 167 -16.36 -15.05 9.87
N LEU A 168 -17.36 -14.36 10.37
CA LEU A 168 -17.17 -13.14 11.16
C LEU A 168 -16.28 -13.39 12.40
N ALA A 169 -16.38 -14.59 13.00
CA ALA A 169 -15.57 -14.96 14.15
C ALA A 169 -14.08 -15.05 13.81
N ASP A 170 -13.73 -15.54 12.60
CA ASP A 170 -12.34 -15.60 12.12
C ASP A 170 -11.73 -14.20 12.01
N VAL A 171 -12.52 -13.21 11.55
CA VAL A 171 -12.03 -11.82 11.48
C VAL A 171 -11.94 -11.19 12.87
N TYR A 172 -12.81 -11.56 13.81
CA TYR A 172 -12.71 -11.09 15.20
C TYR A 172 -11.47 -11.60 15.93
N ALA A 173 -10.85 -12.70 15.50
CA ALA A 173 -9.56 -13.13 16.03
C ALA A 173 -8.45 -12.07 15.88
N PHE A 174 -8.62 -11.12 14.94
CA PHE A 174 -7.71 -9.98 14.75
C PHE A 174 -8.07 -8.74 15.58
N GLU A 175 -9.08 -8.80 16.47
CA GLU A 175 -9.52 -7.67 17.29
C GLU A 175 -8.37 -7.00 18.05
N GLY A 176 -7.52 -7.79 18.71
CA GLY A 176 -6.37 -7.29 19.46
C GLY A 176 -5.34 -6.58 18.57
N LEU A 177 -5.05 -7.15 17.40
CA LEU A 177 -4.13 -6.54 16.41
C LEU A 177 -4.69 -5.20 15.90
N LEU A 178 -5.97 -5.17 15.54
CA LEU A 178 -6.61 -3.98 15.01
C LEU A 178 -6.75 -2.89 16.09
N GLY A 179 -7.05 -3.27 17.35
CA GLY A 179 -7.08 -2.34 18.48
C GLY A 179 -5.73 -1.68 18.75
N GLN A 180 -4.63 -2.44 18.65
CA GLN A 180 -3.27 -1.88 18.76
C GLN A 180 -2.93 -0.89 17.64
N LYS A 181 -3.39 -1.16 16.41
CA LYS A 181 -3.18 -0.27 15.26
C LYS A 181 -4.03 1.00 15.31
N HIS A 182 -5.20 0.92 15.93
CA HIS A 182 -6.19 1.99 16.00
C HIS A 182 -6.58 2.29 17.46
N PRO A 183 -5.64 2.72 18.31
CA PRO A 183 -5.83 2.81 19.77
C PRO A 183 -6.90 3.81 20.20
N GLN A 184 -7.29 4.72 19.31
CA GLN A 184 -8.36 5.69 19.55
C GLN A 184 -9.77 5.11 19.38
N ASN A 185 -9.89 3.89 18.84
CA ASN A 185 -11.19 3.26 18.61
C ASN A 185 -11.46 2.19 19.69
N HIS A 186 -12.44 2.46 20.54
CA HIS A 186 -12.86 1.56 21.61
C HIS A 186 -13.96 0.55 21.19
N HIS A 187 -14.39 0.59 19.93
CA HIS A 187 -15.46 -0.26 19.38
C HIS A 187 -14.95 -1.07 18.19
N VAL A 188 -13.91 -1.90 18.41
CA VAL A 188 -13.20 -2.62 17.33
C VAL A 188 -14.11 -3.57 16.56
N ARG A 189 -14.91 -4.42 17.26
CA ARG A 189 -15.83 -5.37 16.59
C ARG A 189 -16.91 -4.70 15.74
N PRO A 190 -17.62 -3.66 16.20
CA PRO A 190 -18.51 -2.88 15.35
C PRO A 190 -17.80 -2.29 14.14
N LYS A 191 -16.57 -1.81 14.32
CA LYS A 191 -15.76 -1.26 13.21
C LYS A 191 -15.37 -2.33 12.20
N ILE A 192 -14.98 -3.53 12.64
CA ILE A 192 -14.74 -4.67 11.74
C ILE A 192 -15.97 -4.96 10.87
N ARG A 193 -17.16 -5.07 11.47
CA ARG A 193 -18.41 -5.29 10.72
C ARG A 193 -18.66 -4.20 9.68
N GLN A 194 -18.45 -2.95 10.04
CA GLN A 194 -18.58 -1.82 9.11
C GLN A 194 -17.62 -1.96 7.92
N GLN A 195 -16.36 -2.36 8.17
CA GLN A 195 -15.40 -2.53 7.09
C GLN A 195 -15.74 -3.74 6.20
N LEU A 196 -16.23 -4.85 6.76
CA LEU A 196 -16.69 -5.99 5.96
C LEU A 196 -17.89 -5.61 5.08
N GLN A 197 -18.81 -4.77 5.55
CA GLN A 197 -19.89 -4.22 4.71
C GLN A 197 -19.31 -3.41 3.54
N LEU A 198 -18.35 -2.51 3.81
CA LEU A 198 -17.69 -1.73 2.76
C LEU A 198 -16.95 -2.62 1.76
N LEU A 199 -16.24 -3.65 2.22
CA LEU A 199 -15.55 -4.60 1.33
C LEU A 199 -16.53 -5.37 0.45
N ARG A 200 -17.68 -5.77 0.99
CA ARG A 200 -18.79 -6.38 0.23
C ARG A 200 -19.32 -5.42 -0.83
N ASP A 201 -19.67 -4.20 -0.43
CA ASP A 201 -20.26 -3.19 -1.31
C ASP A 201 -19.28 -2.78 -2.44
N LYS A 202 -17.98 -2.93 -2.20
CA LYS A 202 -16.90 -2.73 -3.17
C LYS A 202 -16.53 -3.99 -3.97
N GLY A 203 -17.20 -5.12 -3.74
CA GLY A 203 -17.01 -6.35 -4.47
C GLY A 203 -15.76 -7.15 -4.13
N PHE A 204 -15.15 -6.96 -2.94
CA PHE A 204 -13.98 -7.72 -2.49
C PHE A 204 -14.35 -8.98 -1.72
N ILE A 205 -15.55 -9.04 -1.18
CA ILE A 205 -16.13 -10.20 -0.52
C ILE A 205 -17.61 -10.29 -0.82
N ASP A 206 -18.16 -11.51 -0.79
CA ASP A 206 -19.59 -11.78 -0.83
C ASP A 206 -20.09 -12.14 0.58
N PHE A 207 -21.31 -11.76 0.93
CA PHE A 207 -21.99 -12.20 2.15
C PHE A 207 -22.87 -13.41 1.85
N LEU A 208 -22.61 -14.53 2.52
CA LEU A 208 -23.30 -15.82 2.30
C LEU A 208 -24.47 -16.06 3.28
N GLY A 209 -24.74 -15.12 4.18
CA GLY A 209 -25.69 -15.30 5.30
C GLY A 209 -25.02 -15.82 6.58
N HIS A 210 -25.74 -15.69 7.72
CA HIS A 210 -25.33 -16.21 9.02
C HIS A 210 -23.90 -15.88 9.46
N GLY A 211 -23.38 -14.69 9.08
CA GLY A 211 -22.04 -14.25 9.42
C GLY A 211 -20.92 -14.93 8.62
N MET A 212 -21.25 -15.57 7.50
CA MET A 212 -20.32 -16.19 6.59
C MET A 212 -20.06 -15.29 5.37
N TYR A 213 -18.83 -15.29 4.90
CA TYR A 213 -18.35 -14.48 3.79
C TYR A 213 -17.51 -15.33 2.84
N ARG A 214 -17.38 -14.87 1.58
CA ARG A 214 -16.49 -15.46 0.58
C ARG A 214 -15.61 -14.35 -0.01
N LYS A 215 -14.31 -14.61 -0.16
CA LYS A 215 -13.41 -13.75 -0.93
C LYS A 215 -13.80 -13.83 -2.40
N THR A 216 -13.92 -12.69 -3.07
CA THR A 216 -14.11 -12.67 -4.52
C THR A 216 -12.74 -12.79 -5.19
N ALA A 217 -12.66 -13.51 -6.32
CA ALA A 217 -11.44 -13.64 -7.10
C ALA A 217 -10.88 -12.26 -7.48
N ALA A 218 -9.56 -12.15 -7.46
CA ALA A 218 -8.84 -10.93 -7.80
C ALA A 218 -8.92 -10.61 -9.30
#